data_24bb12260ba28c11fe9393d92c204b25
#
_entry.id   24bb12260ba28c11fe9393d92c204b25
#
_cell.length_a   1.000
_cell.length_b   1.000
_cell.length_c   1.000
_cell.angle_alpha   90.00
_cell.angle_beta   90.00
_cell.angle_gamma   90.00
#
_symmetry.space_group_name_H-M   'P 1'
#
loop_
_entity.id
_entity.type
_entity.pdbx_description
1 polymer ?
#
loop_
_entity_poly.entity_id
_entity_poly.type
_entity_poly.pdbx_seq_one_letter_code
_entity_poly.pdbx_strand_id
1 'polypeptide(L)'
;MENKTECKVVLYGISPKNCDTIKKARKWLDEAGIEYRFHDHRADGLNPDDLDSWLAKLGWEALLNSRGTTFRALPDEAKQGLDTAKARALLLEHPAMIKRPLLDRDGELTLGFKADHYQSLFSR
;
A
#
# COMPACT_ATOMS: atom_id res chain seq x y z
N MET A 1 5.21 20.71 -19.65
CA MET A 1 5.48 20.25 -19.30
C MET A 1 5.40 19.35 -18.89
N GLU A 2 5.54 18.87 -18.76
CA GLU A 2 5.57 18.07 -18.40
C GLU A 2 6.08 17.33 -17.74
N ASN A 3 5.89 17.17 -17.02
CA ASN A 3 6.48 16.32 -16.05
C ASN A 3 6.50 14.90 -16.46
N LYS A 4 7.32 14.65 -17.39
CA LYS A 4 7.40 13.31 -17.92
C LYS A 4 8.06 12.33 -16.99
N THR A 5 8.74 12.84 -15.97
CA THR A 5 9.42 11.97 -15.01
C THR A 5 8.51 11.51 -13.89
N GLU A 6 7.33 12.11 -13.77
CA GLU A 6 6.39 11.71 -12.73
C GLU A 6 5.50 10.59 -13.23
N CYS A 7 5.47 9.53 -12.46
CA CYS A 7 4.55 8.44 -12.72
C CYS A 7 3.26 8.68 -11.96
N LYS A 8 2.15 8.61 -12.66
CA LYS A 8 0.85 8.75 -12.01
C LYS A 8 0.46 7.50 -11.28
N VAL A 9 1.16 6.41 -11.53
CA VAL A 9 0.89 5.12 -10.89
C VAL A 9 2.05 4.81 -9.98
N VAL A 10 1.74 4.61 -8.70
CA VAL A 10 2.72 4.23 -7.69
C VAL A 10 2.25 2.97 -7.01
N LEU A 11 3.11 1.98 -6.95
CA LEU A 11 2.84 0.75 -6.23
C LEU A 11 3.60 0.78 -4.92
N TYR A 12 2.87 0.82 -3.82
CA TYR A 12 3.46 0.87 -2.49
C TYR A 12 3.53 -0.52 -1.88
N GLY A 13 4.63 -0.79 -1.23
CA GLY A 13 4.81 -2.06 -0.54
C GLY A 13 6.10 -2.08 0.21
N ILE A 14 6.59 -3.29 0.45
CA ILE A 14 7.88 -3.50 1.06
C ILE A 14 8.61 -4.43 0.10
N SER A 15 9.93 -4.38 0.11
CA SER A 15 10.76 -5.14 -0.81
C SER A 15 10.11 -6.49 -1.17
N PRO A 16 10.01 -6.83 -2.44
CA PRO A 16 9.30 -8.03 -2.87
C PRO A 16 9.95 -9.33 -2.45
N LYS A 17 11.09 -9.26 -1.81
CA LYS A 17 11.82 -10.44 -1.42
C LYS A 17 10.95 -11.45 -0.65
N ASN A 18 10.06 -10.95 0.19
CA ASN A 18 9.21 -11.80 1.02
C ASN A 18 7.73 -11.63 0.76
N CYS A 19 7.36 -11.11 -0.42
CA CYS A 19 5.95 -10.88 -0.73
C CYS A 19 5.64 -11.26 -2.16
N ASP A 20 5.04 -12.43 -2.34
CA ASP A 20 4.68 -12.92 -3.66
C ASP A 20 3.63 -12.05 -4.34
N THR A 21 2.71 -11.49 -3.56
CA THR A 21 1.65 -10.66 -4.13
C THR A 21 2.23 -9.42 -4.79
N ILE A 22 3.24 -8.80 -4.16
CA ILE A 22 3.90 -7.64 -4.75
C ILE A 22 4.62 -8.01 -6.04
N LYS A 23 5.30 -9.16 -6.03
CA LYS A 23 5.96 -9.63 -7.24
C LYS A 23 4.98 -9.83 -8.38
N LYS A 24 3.83 -10.42 -8.09
CA LYS A 24 2.80 -10.64 -9.11
C LYS A 24 2.24 -9.33 -9.62
N ALA A 25 2.02 -8.38 -8.75
CA ALA A 25 1.50 -7.07 -9.15
C ALA A 25 2.50 -6.36 -10.06
N ARG A 26 3.76 -6.37 -9.70
CA ARG A 26 4.80 -5.73 -10.51
C ARG A 26 4.92 -6.38 -11.87
N LYS A 27 4.89 -7.70 -11.89
CA LYS A 27 4.97 -8.44 -13.15
C LYS A 27 3.80 -8.10 -14.05
N TRP A 28 2.60 -8.05 -13.47
CA TRP A 28 1.41 -7.70 -14.24
C TRP A 28 1.53 -6.32 -14.87
N LEU A 29 1.99 -5.33 -14.08
CA LEU A 29 2.15 -3.97 -14.57
C LEU A 29 3.20 -3.90 -15.67
N ASP A 30 4.30 -4.61 -15.51
CA ASP A 30 5.36 -4.65 -16.52
C ASP A 30 4.85 -5.27 -17.83
N GLU A 31 4.14 -6.37 -17.74
CA GLU A 31 3.63 -7.06 -18.92
C GLU A 31 2.53 -6.27 -19.61
N ALA A 32 1.79 -5.49 -18.87
CA ALA A 32 0.75 -4.64 -19.45
C ALA A 32 1.31 -3.35 -20.06
N GLY A 33 2.60 -3.11 -19.89
CA GLY A 33 3.23 -1.93 -20.44
C GLY A 33 2.88 -0.65 -19.66
N ILE A 34 2.49 -0.79 -18.40
CA ILE A 34 2.10 0.35 -17.59
C ILE A 34 3.33 0.90 -16.88
N GLU A 35 3.57 2.18 -17.04
CA GLU A 35 4.65 2.85 -16.36
C GLU A 35 4.23 3.12 -14.92
N TYR A 36 5.05 2.68 -13.97
CA TYR A 36 4.76 2.89 -12.56
C TYR A 36 6.04 3.02 -11.77
N ARG A 37 5.92 3.54 -10.55
CA ARG A 37 7.03 3.64 -9.61
C ARG A 37 6.73 2.74 -8.42
N PHE A 38 7.72 1.96 -8.02
CA PHE A 38 7.59 1.15 -6.82
C PHE A 38 8.16 1.91 -5.63
N HIS A 39 7.36 2.06 -4.60
CA HIS A 39 7.76 2.73 -3.36
C HIS A 39 7.82 1.70 -2.23
N ASP A 40 8.99 1.54 -1.65
CA ASP A 40 9.22 0.59 -0.56
C ASP A 40 9.14 1.35 0.76
N HIS A 41 8.16 1.02 1.60
CA HIS A 41 7.94 1.72 2.87
C HIS A 41 9.15 1.67 3.79
N ARG A 42 9.96 0.61 3.69
CA ARG A 42 11.15 0.49 4.53
C ARG A 42 12.36 1.20 3.94
N ALA A 43 12.59 1.01 2.67
CA ALA A 43 13.77 1.58 2.01
C ALA A 43 13.61 3.07 1.76
N ASP A 44 12.42 3.48 1.33
CA ASP A 44 12.14 4.86 0.92
C ASP A 44 11.44 5.67 1.99
N GLY A 45 10.97 5.00 3.03
CA GLY A 45 10.28 5.65 4.13
C GLY A 45 8.79 5.77 3.92
N LEU A 46 8.08 6.05 4.99
CA LEU A 46 6.64 6.23 4.96
C LEU A 46 6.33 7.69 5.27
N ASN A 47 5.73 8.37 4.31
CA ASN A 47 5.37 9.77 4.46
C ASN A 47 4.06 9.89 5.24
N PRO A 48 4.05 10.58 6.40
CA PRO A 48 2.82 10.71 7.19
C PRO A 48 1.68 11.37 6.44
N ASP A 49 1.97 12.31 5.56
CA ASP A 49 0.93 12.99 4.78
C ASP A 49 0.26 12.02 3.81
N ASP A 50 1.04 11.15 3.19
CA ASP A 50 0.49 10.12 2.33
C ASP A 50 -0.39 9.17 3.11
N LEU A 51 0.08 8.76 4.30
CA LEU A 51 -0.68 7.87 5.16
C LEU A 51 -2.01 8.51 5.57
N ASP A 52 -1.99 9.79 5.91
CA ASP A 52 -3.21 10.49 6.28
C ASP A 52 -4.22 10.50 5.12
N SER A 53 -3.73 10.70 3.91
CA SER A 53 -4.58 10.66 2.72
C SER A 53 -5.20 9.28 2.53
N TRP A 54 -4.41 8.23 2.71
CA TRP A 54 -4.91 6.86 2.58
C TRP A 54 -5.95 6.55 3.65
N LEU A 55 -5.70 6.99 4.88
CA LEU A 55 -6.65 6.79 5.96
C LEU A 55 -7.98 7.50 5.70
N ALA A 56 -7.90 8.71 5.13
CA ALA A 56 -9.11 9.47 4.81
C ALA A 56 -9.92 8.81 3.70
N LYS A 57 -9.25 8.21 2.73
CA LYS A 57 -9.91 7.60 1.58
C LYS A 57 -10.38 6.18 1.83
N LEU A 58 -9.59 5.39 2.52
CA LEU A 58 -9.85 3.96 2.70
C LEU A 58 -10.34 3.59 4.09
N GLY A 59 -9.95 4.36 5.10
CA GLY A 59 -10.22 4.02 6.48
C GLY A 59 -9.13 3.10 7.05
N TRP A 60 -8.92 3.19 8.35
CA TRP A 60 -7.85 2.42 8.98
C TRP A 60 -8.13 0.91 8.94
N GLU A 61 -9.39 0.52 8.98
CA GLU A 61 -9.75 -0.89 8.97
C GLU A 61 -9.37 -1.59 7.67
N ALA A 62 -9.50 -0.87 6.56
CA ALA A 62 -9.13 -1.41 5.27
C ALA A 62 -7.61 -1.45 5.10
N LEU A 63 -6.92 -0.46 5.66
CA LEU A 63 -5.49 -0.30 5.46
C LEU A 63 -4.65 -1.18 6.36
N LEU A 64 -5.13 -1.47 7.56
CA LEU A 64 -4.39 -2.23 8.56
C LEU A 64 -4.49 -3.74 8.28
N ASN A 65 -3.35 -4.39 8.17
CA ASN A 65 -3.31 -5.84 8.00
C ASN A 65 -3.27 -6.52 9.38
N SER A 66 -4.46 -6.83 9.91
CA SER A 66 -4.57 -7.45 11.21
C SER A 66 -4.26 -8.95 11.20
N ARG A 67 -4.09 -9.53 10.03
CA ARG A 67 -3.77 -10.95 9.89
C ARG A 67 -2.30 -11.22 9.77
N GLY A 68 -1.49 -10.18 9.61
CA GLY A 68 -0.06 -10.34 9.47
C GLY A 68 0.64 -10.63 10.78
N THR A 69 1.85 -11.16 10.69
CA THR A 69 2.63 -11.52 11.88
C THR A 69 2.99 -10.32 12.73
N THR A 70 3.23 -9.16 12.09
CA THR A 70 3.60 -7.96 12.83
C THR A 70 2.48 -7.54 13.76
N PHE A 71 1.25 -7.52 13.26
CA PHE A 71 0.12 -7.14 14.10
C PHE A 71 -0.11 -8.17 15.21
N ARG A 72 -0.01 -9.44 14.88
CA ARG A 72 -0.22 -10.51 15.87
C ARG A 72 0.79 -10.46 16.99
N ALA A 73 2.00 -9.99 16.69
CA ALA A 73 3.06 -9.90 17.70
C ALA A 73 2.90 -8.71 18.63
N LEU A 74 1.99 -7.80 18.35
CA LEU A 74 1.76 -6.65 19.22
C LEU A 74 1.16 -7.05 20.56
N PRO A 75 1.46 -6.31 21.64
CA PRO A 75 0.79 -6.55 22.92
C PRO A 75 -0.71 -6.30 22.77
N ASP A 76 -1.49 -6.96 23.62
CA ASP A 76 -2.94 -6.79 23.58
C ASP A 76 -3.35 -5.34 23.76
N GLU A 77 -2.63 -4.60 24.60
CA GLU A 77 -2.92 -3.18 24.84
C GLU A 77 -2.87 -2.37 23.54
N ALA A 78 -1.93 -2.70 22.65
CA ALA A 78 -1.79 -2.00 21.39
C ALA A 78 -2.94 -2.31 20.44
N LYS A 79 -3.60 -3.44 20.63
CA LYS A 79 -4.68 -3.89 19.75
C LYS A 79 -6.05 -3.43 20.21
N GLN A 80 -6.16 -2.94 21.44
CA GLN A 80 -7.44 -2.53 22.00
C GLN A 80 -7.73 -1.08 21.71
N GLY A 81 -9.01 -0.76 21.57
CA GLY A 81 -9.45 0.60 21.37
C GLY A 81 -8.92 1.23 20.10
N LEU A 82 -8.80 0.44 19.04
CA LEU A 82 -8.28 0.94 17.78
C LEU A 82 -9.24 1.98 17.17
N ASP A 83 -8.63 3.06 16.71
CA ASP A 83 -9.34 4.09 15.96
C ASP A 83 -8.34 4.65 14.94
N THR A 84 -8.74 5.68 14.21
CA THR A 84 -7.88 6.24 13.18
C THR A 84 -6.56 6.76 13.74
N ALA A 85 -6.61 7.46 14.88
CA ALA A 85 -5.40 8.03 15.46
C ALA A 85 -4.44 6.95 15.93
N LYS A 86 -4.96 5.94 16.62
CA LYS A 86 -4.13 4.85 17.14
C LYS A 86 -3.56 4.01 16.02
N ALA A 87 -4.39 3.70 15.01
CA ALA A 87 -3.94 2.94 13.86
C ALA A 87 -2.87 3.70 13.09
N ARG A 88 -3.04 5.02 12.94
CA ARG A 88 -2.04 5.85 12.29
C ARG A 88 -0.68 5.72 12.96
N ALA A 89 -0.67 5.84 14.29
CA ALA A 89 0.58 5.73 15.05
C ALA A 89 1.22 4.36 14.85
N LEU A 90 0.41 3.29 14.88
CA LEU A 90 0.91 1.94 14.70
C LEU A 90 1.49 1.73 13.29
N LEU A 91 0.82 2.26 12.28
CA LEU A 91 1.28 2.09 10.90
C LEU A 91 2.56 2.88 10.64
N LEU A 92 2.70 4.05 11.25
CA LEU A 92 3.95 4.81 11.14
C LEU A 92 5.10 4.08 11.81
N GLU A 93 4.84 3.44 12.93
CA GLU A 93 5.86 2.70 13.66
C GLU A 93 6.18 1.36 12.97
N HIS A 94 5.15 0.74 12.39
CA HIS A 94 5.28 -0.58 11.77
C HIS A 94 4.72 -0.58 10.36
N PRO A 95 5.46 -0.05 9.38
CA PRO A 95 4.95 -0.01 8.00
C PRO A 95 4.58 -1.36 7.43
N ALA A 96 5.14 -2.44 7.98
CA ALA A 96 4.80 -3.79 7.54
C ALA A 96 3.33 -4.15 7.79
N MET A 97 2.65 -3.37 8.64
CA MET A 97 1.24 -3.61 8.94
C MET A 97 0.30 -2.97 7.94
N ILE A 98 0.83 -2.17 7.01
CA ILE A 98 0.01 -1.64 5.92
C ILE A 98 -0.24 -2.76 4.93
N LYS A 99 -1.50 -2.95 4.53
CA LYS A 99 -1.83 -3.97 3.54
C LYS A 99 -1.09 -3.72 2.23
N ARG A 100 -0.62 -4.77 1.61
CA ARG A 100 0.23 -4.71 0.42
C ARG A 100 -0.31 -5.59 -0.67
N PRO A 101 -0.14 -5.19 -1.90
CA PRO A 101 0.32 -3.88 -2.35
C PRO A 101 -0.79 -2.84 -2.25
N LEU A 102 -0.39 -1.59 -2.15
CA LEU A 102 -1.32 -0.46 -2.27
C LEU A 102 -1.00 0.21 -3.60
N LEU A 103 -1.96 0.21 -4.49
CA LEU A 103 -1.79 0.82 -5.81
C LEU A 103 -2.44 2.20 -5.79
N ASP A 104 -1.66 3.22 -6.05
CA ASP A 104 -2.14 4.59 -6.20
C ASP A 104 -2.12 4.92 -7.68
N ARG A 105 -3.30 5.04 -8.27
CA ARG A 105 -3.45 5.34 -9.68
C ARG A 105 -4.04 6.74 -9.80
N ASP A 106 -3.16 7.72 -9.83
CA ASP A 106 -3.53 9.13 -9.95
C ASP A 106 -4.57 9.53 -8.89
N GLY A 107 -4.32 9.10 -7.66
CA GLY A 107 -5.19 9.43 -6.53
C GLY A 107 -6.22 8.38 -6.18
N GLU A 108 -6.44 7.41 -7.05
CA GLU A 108 -7.36 6.32 -6.78
C GLU A 108 -6.60 5.15 -6.17
N LEU A 109 -7.03 4.70 -5.01
CA LEU A 109 -6.33 3.70 -4.22
C LEU A 109 -6.98 2.33 -4.35
N THR A 110 -6.14 1.31 -4.50
CA THR A 110 -6.59 -0.08 -4.57
C THR A 110 -5.69 -0.93 -3.68
N LEU A 111 -6.30 -1.69 -2.79
CA LEU A 111 -5.56 -2.59 -1.91
C LEU A 111 -5.58 -4.00 -2.45
N GLY A 112 -4.44 -4.69 -2.34
CA GLY A 112 -4.31 -6.06 -2.80
C GLY A 112 -4.08 -6.15 -4.29
N PHE A 113 -3.91 -7.37 -4.77
CA PHE A 113 -3.70 -7.60 -6.19
C PHE A 113 -4.56 -8.75 -6.68
N LYS A 114 -5.31 -8.48 -7.74
CA LYS A 114 -5.97 -9.50 -8.56
C LYS A 114 -5.86 -9.05 -10.00
N ALA A 115 -5.40 -9.95 -10.86
CA ALA A 115 -5.17 -9.60 -12.25
C ALA A 115 -6.41 -9.04 -12.92
N ASP A 116 -7.56 -9.66 -12.67
CA ASP A 116 -8.83 -9.20 -13.26
C ASP A 116 -9.17 -7.79 -12.81
N HIS A 117 -8.93 -7.49 -11.54
CA HIS A 117 -9.21 -6.17 -10.99
C HIS A 117 -8.29 -5.12 -11.62
N TYR A 118 -7.00 -5.43 -11.73
CA TYR A 118 -6.05 -4.50 -12.37
C TYR A 118 -6.41 -4.30 -13.83
N GLN A 119 -6.81 -5.36 -14.51
CA GLN A 119 -7.26 -5.26 -15.90
C GLN A 119 -8.40 -4.25 -16.02
N SER A 120 -9.36 -4.32 -15.10
CA SER A 120 -10.48 -3.41 -15.07
C SER A 120 -10.05 -1.97 -14.82
N LEU A 121 -9.10 -1.76 -13.90
CA LEU A 121 -8.63 -0.42 -13.55
C LEU A 121 -7.94 0.29 -14.72
N PHE A 122 -7.21 -0.46 -15.54
CA PHE A 122 -6.43 0.11 -16.62
C PHE A 122 -7.08 -0.07 -18.00
N SER A 123 -8.24 -0.65 -18.04
CA SER A 123 -9.02 -0.78 -19.26
C SER A 123 -9.65 0.54 -19.65
N ARG A 124 -9.89 0.69 -20.94
CA ARG A 124 -10.54 1.90 -21.44
C ARG A 124 -11.78 1.57 -22.20
#